data_9990a910b99f1acba8d8c013782fcbf2
#
_entry.id   9990a910b99f1acba8d8c013782fcbf2
#
_cell.length_a   1.000
_cell.length_b   1.000
_cell.length_c   1.000
_cell.angle_alpha   90.00
_cell.angle_beta   90.00
_cell.angle_gamma   90.00
#
_symmetry.space_group_name_H-M   'P 1'
#
loop_
_entity.id
_entity.type
_entity.pdbx_description
1 polymer ?
#
loop_
_entity_poly.entity_id
_entity_poly.type
_entity_poly.pdbx_seq_one_letter_code
_entity_poly.pdbx_strand_id
1 'polypeptide(L)'
;MLSEWAKHFRQHYCDDDMLDNLAKGTGKSRAEYLVDLKFPDAKTAPGPSIRAGDFAEIVVADYIEYKLGYWCPRQLRYDFKWNRNESTKGCDVMGFHYFQDSSVSRDDDLFLFESKAKFSGNQAVNRLQDAVDDSAKDRLREAMTLNALKQRYLERKEDEAAQKIERFQDEADRPFKRISGAAAVLNDNLFDETLIQSTTTAAHFNSENLKLIVVTGATLMALVNALYERAANEA
;
A
#
# COMPACT_ATOMS: atom_id res chain seq x y z
N MET A 1 -14.47 6.73 15.18
CA MET A 1 -14.28 5.84 14.02
C MET A 1 -13.75 6.57 12.80
N LEU A 2 -14.48 7.48 12.12
CA LEU A 2 -13.92 8.17 10.92
C LEU A 2 -12.71 9.06 11.24
N SER A 3 -12.67 9.74 12.37
CA SER A 3 -11.52 10.56 12.79
C SER A 3 -10.27 9.72 13.08
N GLU A 4 -10.44 8.57 13.72
CA GLU A 4 -9.33 7.64 13.97
C GLU A 4 -8.80 7.08 12.65
N TRP A 5 -9.68 6.74 11.71
CA TRP A 5 -9.26 6.30 10.38
C TRP A 5 -8.59 7.43 9.59
N ALA A 6 -9.08 8.66 9.67
CA ALA A 6 -8.46 9.82 9.06
C ALA A 6 -7.05 10.09 9.63
N LYS A 7 -6.88 9.96 10.94
CA LYS A 7 -5.57 10.05 11.59
C LYS A 7 -4.62 8.94 11.10
N HIS A 8 -5.07 7.68 11.15
CA HIS A 8 -4.31 6.54 10.64
C HIS A 8 -3.91 6.74 9.17
N PHE A 9 -4.84 7.20 8.33
CA PHE A 9 -4.61 7.47 6.93
C PHE A 9 -3.57 8.59 6.71
N ARG A 10 -3.66 9.69 7.47
CA ARG A 10 -2.71 10.81 7.43
C ARG A 10 -1.29 10.37 7.76
N GLN A 11 -1.14 9.54 8.77
CA GLN A 11 0.16 9.05 9.24
C GLN A 11 0.93 8.23 8.20
N HIS A 12 0.28 7.75 7.14
CA HIS A 12 1.00 7.17 5.99
C HIS A 12 1.77 8.22 5.18
N TYR A 13 1.34 9.47 5.20
CA TYR A 13 1.96 10.56 4.44
C TYR A 13 2.87 11.45 5.27
N CYS A 14 2.58 11.55 6.55
CA CYS A 14 3.33 12.40 7.46
C CYS A 14 3.00 12.02 8.91
N ASP A 15 4.03 11.72 9.69
CA ASP A 15 3.86 11.53 11.12
C ASP A 15 3.43 12.83 11.78
N ASP A 16 2.45 12.77 12.68
CA ASP A 16 1.91 13.93 13.39
C ASP A 16 3.01 14.67 14.17
N ASP A 17 3.98 13.92 14.74
CA ASP A 17 5.11 14.49 15.50
C ASP A 17 6.09 15.27 14.62
N MET A 18 6.14 14.98 13.32
CA MET A 18 7.00 15.67 12.36
C MET A 18 6.31 16.87 11.70
N LEU A 19 4.98 16.91 11.72
CA LEU A 19 4.18 17.80 10.90
C LEU A 19 4.45 19.28 11.20
N ASP A 20 4.59 19.66 12.48
CA ASP A 20 4.92 21.03 12.87
C ASP A 20 6.29 21.48 12.35
N ASN A 21 7.28 20.59 12.45
CA ASN A 21 8.63 20.87 11.98
C ASN A 21 8.68 21.01 10.45
N LEU A 22 7.94 20.16 9.74
CA LEU A 22 7.89 20.18 8.28
C LEU A 22 7.09 21.38 7.73
N ALA A 23 6.02 21.80 8.41
CA ALA A 23 5.25 22.99 8.04
C ALA A 23 5.98 24.30 8.36
N LYS A 24 6.87 24.28 9.36
CA LYS A 24 7.63 25.48 9.79
C LYS A 24 8.44 26.07 8.63
N GLY A 25 8.31 27.39 8.45
CA GLY A 25 8.99 28.13 7.38
C GLY A 25 8.29 28.10 6.03
N THR A 26 7.24 27.28 5.85
CA THR A 26 6.46 27.23 4.59
C THR A 26 5.36 28.31 4.53
N GLY A 27 5.02 28.93 5.64
CA GLY A 27 3.89 29.86 5.75
C GLY A 27 2.51 29.18 5.73
N LYS A 28 2.47 27.86 5.84
CA LYS A 28 1.26 27.05 5.78
C LYS A 28 0.87 26.52 7.16
N SER A 29 -0.44 26.43 7.41
CA SER A 29 -0.98 25.62 8.50
C SER A 29 -0.70 24.11 8.26
N ARG A 30 -0.89 23.27 9.27
CA ARG A 30 -0.78 21.80 9.14
C ARG A 30 -1.66 21.26 8.01
N ALA A 31 -2.92 21.71 7.97
CA ALA A 31 -3.87 21.29 6.93
C ALA A 31 -3.42 21.69 5.52
N GLU A 32 -3.00 22.95 5.34
CA GLU A 32 -2.50 23.45 4.05
C GLU A 32 -1.23 22.71 3.63
N TYR A 33 -0.32 22.44 4.58
CA TYR A 33 0.89 21.68 4.30
C TYR A 33 0.57 20.27 3.77
N LEU A 34 -0.34 19.57 4.43
CA LEU A 34 -0.78 18.24 3.98
C LEU A 34 -1.44 18.29 2.59
N VAL A 35 -2.37 19.20 2.40
CA VAL A 35 -3.12 19.32 1.14
C VAL A 35 -2.22 19.72 -0.03
N ASP A 36 -1.30 20.65 0.18
CA ASP A 36 -0.50 21.22 -0.92
C ASP A 36 0.78 20.45 -1.21
N LEU A 37 1.36 19.76 -0.20
CA LEU A 37 2.70 19.17 -0.33
C LEU A 37 2.74 17.65 -0.13
N LYS A 38 1.77 17.08 0.61
CA LYS A 38 1.78 15.65 0.92
C LYS A 38 0.70 14.87 0.18
N PHE A 39 -0.53 15.32 0.24
CA PHE A 39 -1.66 14.58 -0.37
C PHE A 39 -1.71 14.80 -1.88
N PRO A 40 -1.99 13.75 -2.67
CA PRO A 40 -2.21 13.92 -4.10
C PRO A 40 -3.35 14.90 -4.37
N ASP A 41 -3.27 15.64 -5.48
CA ASP A 41 -4.28 16.64 -5.84
C ASP A 41 -5.69 16.02 -5.95
N ALA A 42 -6.71 16.74 -5.50
CA ALA A 42 -8.08 16.24 -5.51
C ALA A 42 -8.76 16.35 -6.88
N LYS A 43 -8.30 17.28 -7.73
CA LYS A 43 -9.00 17.69 -8.95
C LYS A 43 -8.16 17.60 -10.21
N THR A 44 -6.88 17.97 -10.10
CA THR A 44 -5.96 18.04 -11.25
C THR A 44 -5.32 16.68 -11.51
N ALA A 45 -5.48 16.16 -12.72
CA ALA A 45 -4.81 14.90 -13.11
C ALA A 45 -3.28 15.01 -12.99
N PRO A 46 -2.60 13.94 -12.55
CA PRO A 46 -3.11 12.61 -12.22
C PRO A 46 -3.58 12.42 -10.77
N GLY A 47 -3.65 13.47 -9.95
CA GLY A 47 -3.92 13.43 -8.52
C GLY A 47 -5.11 12.55 -8.11
N PRO A 48 -6.32 12.65 -8.74
CA PRO A 48 -7.44 11.79 -8.36
C PRO A 48 -7.17 10.29 -8.56
N SER A 49 -6.43 9.92 -9.61
CA SER A 49 -6.06 8.51 -9.83
C SER A 49 -5.01 8.02 -8.83
N ILE A 50 -4.08 8.89 -8.42
CA ILE A 50 -3.12 8.59 -7.36
C ILE A 50 -3.82 8.41 -6.01
N ARG A 51 -4.80 9.28 -5.67
CA ARG A 51 -5.63 9.10 -4.46
C ARG A 51 -6.33 7.75 -4.43
N ALA A 52 -6.92 7.34 -5.55
CA ALA A 52 -7.59 6.06 -5.66
C ALA A 52 -6.62 4.88 -5.49
N GLY A 53 -5.44 4.96 -6.11
CA GLY A 53 -4.38 3.95 -5.97
C GLY A 53 -3.86 3.86 -4.54
N ASP A 54 -3.39 4.97 -3.98
CA ASP A 54 -2.87 5.03 -2.60
C ASP A 54 -3.90 4.50 -1.58
N PHE A 55 -5.19 4.88 -1.74
CA PHE A 55 -6.27 4.37 -0.88
C PHE A 55 -6.44 2.85 -1.01
N ALA A 56 -6.44 2.32 -2.22
CA ALA A 56 -6.59 0.89 -2.44
C ALA A 56 -5.42 0.10 -1.84
N GLU A 57 -4.18 0.56 -2.01
CA GLU A 57 -2.99 -0.03 -1.42
C GLU A 57 -3.08 -0.02 0.12
N ILE A 58 -3.49 1.10 0.74
CA ILE A 58 -3.63 1.22 2.20
C ILE A 58 -4.70 0.27 2.72
N VAL A 59 -5.88 0.19 2.08
CA VAL A 59 -6.96 -0.72 2.50
C VAL A 59 -6.55 -2.18 2.40
N VAL A 60 -5.83 -2.55 1.32
CA VAL A 60 -5.30 -3.92 1.17
C VAL A 60 -4.25 -4.20 2.24
N ALA A 61 -3.35 -3.26 2.52
CA ALA A 61 -2.36 -3.40 3.58
C ALA A 61 -3.00 -3.51 4.97
N ASP A 62 -4.06 -2.72 5.25
CA ASP A 62 -4.83 -2.82 6.50
C ASP A 62 -5.48 -4.21 6.66
N TYR A 63 -6.03 -4.77 5.57
CA TYR A 63 -6.58 -6.12 5.60
C TYR A 63 -5.50 -7.16 5.92
N ILE A 64 -4.34 -7.07 5.26
CA ILE A 64 -3.21 -7.99 5.46
C ILE A 64 -2.69 -7.87 6.89
N GLU A 65 -2.56 -6.67 7.42
CA GLU A 65 -2.05 -6.46 8.78
C GLU A 65 -3.07 -6.84 9.85
N TYR A 66 -4.28 -6.28 9.81
CA TYR A 66 -5.23 -6.42 10.91
C TYR A 66 -6.09 -7.69 10.84
N LYS A 67 -6.19 -8.33 9.68
CA LYS A 67 -6.99 -9.57 9.52
C LYS A 67 -6.13 -10.80 9.32
N LEU A 68 -4.99 -10.68 8.65
CA LEU A 68 -4.10 -11.82 8.40
C LEU A 68 -2.91 -11.86 9.36
N GLY A 69 -2.65 -10.80 10.12
CA GLY A 69 -1.62 -10.77 11.17
C GLY A 69 -0.19 -10.56 10.66
N TYR A 70 -0.01 -10.04 9.44
CA TYR A 70 1.30 -9.69 8.90
C TYR A 70 1.71 -8.29 9.36
N TRP A 71 3.00 -8.07 9.58
CA TRP A 71 3.52 -6.73 9.72
C TRP A 71 3.68 -6.08 8.33
N CYS A 72 3.03 -4.93 8.12
CA CYS A 72 3.05 -4.20 6.85
C CYS A 72 3.65 -2.80 7.04
N PRO A 73 4.96 -2.57 6.75
CA PRO A 73 5.62 -1.27 6.94
C PRO A 73 5.22 -0.25 5.84
N ARG A 74 3.96 -0.04 5.61
CA ARG A 74 3.39 0.76 4.51
C ARG A 74 3.57 2.27 4.66
N GLN A 75 3.74 2.76 5.89
CA GLN A 75 3.96 4.19 6.15
C GLN A 75 5.19 4.72 5.42
N LEU A 76 6.25 3.93 5.33
CA LEU A 76 7.49 4.29 4.63
C LEU A 76 7.34 4.39 3.10
N ARG A 77 6.14 4.11 2.56
CA ARG A 77 5.89 4.16 1.13
C ARG A 77 5.48 5.56 0.66
N TYR A 78 4.72 6.30 1.46
CA TYR A 78 4.08 7.56 1.03
C TYR A 78 4.76 8.81 1.57
N ASP A 79 5.41 8.76 2.70
CA ASP A 79 6.03 9.91 3.37
C ASP A 79 7.21 10.52 2.57
N PHE A 80 7.90 9.72 1.76
CA PHE A 80 9.04 10.11 0.93
C PHE A 80 8.68 10.40 -0.54
N LYS A 81 7.40 10.59 -0.88
CA LYS A 81 7.06 11.02 -2.24
C LYS A 81 7.72 12.35 -2.56
N TRP A 82 8.58 12.38 -3.59
CA TRP A 82 9.16 13.62 -4.10
C TRP A 82 8.11 14.52 -4.72
N ASN A 83 7.23 13.95 -5.52
CA ASN A 83 6.06 14.63 -6.07
C ASN A 83 4.82 13.95 -5.53
N ARG A 84 3.94 14.72 -4.88
CA ARG A 84 2.69 14.21 -4.29
C ARG A 84 1.77 13.51 -5.29
N ASN A 85 1.86 13.89 -6.57
CA ASN A 85 1.04 13.34 -7.67
C ASN A 85 1.73 12.19 -8.43
N GLU A 86 2.74 11.55 -7.87
CA GLU A 86 3.37 10.37 -8.43
C GLU A 86 2.98 9.11 -7.67
N SER A 87 2.87 7.98 -8.42
CA SER A 87 2.82 6.66 -7.82
C SER A 87 4.16 6.31 -7.18
N THR A 88 4.11 5.64 -6.06
CA THR A 88 5.30 5.07 -5.42
C THR A 88 5.89 3.96 -6.28
N LYS A 89 7.20 3.75 -6.19
CA LYS A 89 7.90 2.67 -6.89
C LYS A 89 8.00 1.42 -6.01
N GLY A 90 8.21 0.27 -6.63
CA GLY A 90 8.37 -1.00 -5.94
C GLY A 90 7.08 -1.82 -5.86
N CYS A 91 7.02 -2.80 -4.95
CA CYS A 91 5.81 -3.57 -4.67
C CYS A 91 4.77 -2.70 -3.96
N ASP A 92 3.49 -2.88 -4.26
CA ASP A 92 2.43 -2.05 -3.68
C ASP A 92 2.26 -2.29 -2.19
N VAL A 93 2.18 -3.55 -1.77
CA VAL A 93 2.12 -3.92 -0.36
C VAL A 93 3.08 -5.07 -0.09
N MET A 94 3.88 -4.93 0.96
CA MET A 94 4.68 -6.01 1.53
C MET A 94 4.19 -6.34 2.93
N GLY A 95 4.00 -7.62 3.20
CA GLY A 95 3.65 -8.14 4.52
C GLY A 95 4.68 -9.15 4.97
N PHE A 96 5.04 -9.10 6.24
CA PHE A 96 6.03 -9.98 6.86
C PHE A 96 5.38 -10.73 8.00
N HIS A 97 5.55 -12.05 8.01
CA HIS A 97 5.15 -12.89 9.12
C HIS A 97 6.34 -13.71 9.60
N TYR A 98 6.58 -13.65 10.89
CA TYR A 98 7.69 -14.33 11.55
C TYR A 98 7.13 -15.52 12.31
N PHE A 99 7.54 -16.72 11.93
CA PHE A 99 7.14 -17.94 12.64
C PHE A 99 7.68 -17.96 14.07
N GLN A 100 8.90 -17.41 14.26
CA GLN A 100 9.51 -17.16 15.56
C GLN A 100 10.21 -15.79 15.53
N ASP A 101 9.93 -14.93 16.49
CA ASP A 101 10.53 -13.59 16.52
C ASP A 101 12.06 -13.61 16.68
N SER A 102 12.58 -14.57 17.44
CA SER A 102 14.00 -14.64 17.82
C SER A 102 14.90 -15.40 16.86
N SER A 103 14.34 -16.09 15.85
CA SER A 103 15.14 -16.92 14.94
C SER A 103 14.60 -16.91 13.51
N VAL A 104 15.50 -17.05 12.55
CA VAL A 104 15.14 -17.25 11.13
C VAL A 104 14.50 -18.62 10.97
N SER A 105 13.39 -18.68 10.25
CA SER A 105 12.67 -19.92 9.96
C SER A 105 12.32 -20.03 8.48
N ARG A 106 12.30 -21.25 7.96
CA ARG A 106 11.73 -21.56 6.64
C ARG A 106 10.24 -21.33 6.57
N ASP A 107 9.59 -21.20 7.72
CA ASP A 107 8.17 -20.92 7.87
C ASP A 107 7.86 -19.43 8.04
N ASP A 108 8.90 -18.56 7.94
CA ASP A 108 8.69 -17.12 7.78
C ASP A 108 8.06 -16.85 6.42
N ASP A 109 7.06 -15.95 6.37
CA ASP A 109 6.36 -15.60 5.12
C ASP A 109 6.70 -14.18 4.68
N LEU A 110 7.00 -14.03 3.40
CA LEU A 110 7.03 -12.75 2.68
C LEU A 110 5.82 -12.67 1.75
N PHE A 111 4.92 -11.73 2.01
CA PHE A 111 3.72 -11.51 1.23
C PHE A 111 3.89 -10.29 0.34
N LEU A 112 3.78 -10.47 -0.98
CA LEU A 112 3.88 -9.42 -2.00
C LEU A 112 2.52 -9.25 -2.66
N PHE A 113 1.93 -8.06 -2.55
CA PHE A 113 0.62 -7.78 -3.11
C PHE A 113 0.66 -6.63 -4.10
N GLU A 114 0.04 -6.85 -5.26
CA GLU A 114 -0.29 -5.81 -6.24
C GLU A 114 -1.75 -5.40 -6.08
N SER A 115 -2.05 -4.11 -6.11
CA SER A 115 -3.39 -3.55 -5.92
C SER A 115 -3.81 -2.69 -7.11
N LYS A 116 -5.03 -2.89 -7.60
CA LYS A 116 -5.62 -2.09 -8.67
C LYS A 116 -6.93 -1.47 -8.22
N ALA A 117 -7.07 -0.17 -8.44
CA ALA A 117 -8.27 0.60 -8.11
C ALA A 117 -9.12 0.90 -9.36
N LYS A 118 -10.46 0.91 -9.18
CA LYS A 118 -11.39 1.47 -10.16
C LYS A 118 -12.58 2.09 -9.43
N PHE A 119 -12.55 3.42 -9.21
CA PHE A 119 -13.57 4.15 -8.44
C PHE A 119 -14.45 5.04 -9.29
N SER A 120 -14.13 5.22 -10.58
CA SER A 120 -14.87 6.09 -11.50
C SER A 120 -14.94 5.52 -12.91
N GLY A 121 -15.87 6.06 -13.70
CA GLY A 121 -16.16 5.61 -15.06
C GLY A 121 -17.48 4.84 -15.14
N ASN A 122 -17.83 4.41 -16.37
CA ASN A 122 -19.13 3.79 -16.66
C ASN A 122 -18.98 2.32 -17.15
N GLN A 123 -17.75 1.85 -17.27
CA GLN A 123 -17.48 0.51 -17.79
C GLN A 123 -16.70 -0.32 -16.77
N ALA A 124 -17.23 -1.49 -16.46
CA ALA A 124 -16.50 -2.51 -15.70
C ALA A 124 -15.31 -3.01 -16.52
N VAL A 125 -14.20 -3.26 -15.85
CA VAL A 125 -12.98 -3.86 -16.41
C VAL A 125 -12.41 -4.84 -15.40
N ASN A 126 -11.77 -5.90 -15.86
CA ASN A 126 -11.19 -6.90 -14.96
C ASN A 126 -9.89 -6.40 -14.32
N ARG A 127 -10.03 -5.55 -13.29
CA ARG A 127 -8.88 -5.05 -12.53
C ARG A 127 -8.17 -6.13 -11.71
N LEU A 128 -8.86 -7.22 -11.40
CA LEU A 128 -8.23 -8.35 -10.72
C LEU A 128 -7.24 -9.05 -11.66
N GLN A 129 -7.58 -9.20 -12.96
CA GLN A 129 -6.63 -9.73 -13.94
C GLN A 129 -5.43 -8.81 -14.11
N ASP A 130 -5.66 -7.48 -14.20
CA ASP A 130 -4.56 -6.50 -14.26
C ASP A 130 -3.62 -6.64 -13.05
N ALA A 131 -4.18 -6.87 -11.85
CA ALA A 131 -3.40 -7.07 -10.63
C ALA A 131 -2.63 -8.40 -10.66
N VAL A 132 -3.22 -9.49 -11.14
CA VAL A 132 -2.55 -10.80 -11.31
C VAL A 132 -1.36 -10.66 -12.27
N ASP A 133 -1.56 -10.01 -13.42
CA ASP A 133 -0.54 -9.86 -14.45
C ASP A 133 0.63 -8.96 -13.97
N ASP A 134 0.32 -7.94 -13.15
CA ASP A 134 1.34 -7.03 -12.62
C ASP A 134 2.05 -7.62 -11.39
N SER A 135 1.37 -8.44 -10.57
CA SER A 135 2.00 -9.12 -9.42
C SER A 135 3.11 -10.10 -9.84
N ALA A 136 3.04 -10.62 -11.07
CA ALA A 136 4.11 -11.45 -11.62
C ALA A 136 5.45 -10.70 -11.77
N LYS A 137 5.42 -9.36 -11.80
CA LYS A 137 6.61 -8.50 -11.88
C LYS A 137 7.23 -8.21 -10.51
N ASP A 138 6.52 -8.48 -9.41
CA ASP A 138 6.96 -8.13 -8.06
C ASP A 138 8.24 -8.84 -7.65
N ARG A 139 8.50 -10.04 -8.17
CA ARG A 139 9.79 -10.72 -7.96
C ARG A 139 10.99 -9.87 -8.38
N LEU A 140 10.86 -9.08 -9.45
CA LEU A 140 11.93 -8.19 -9.91
C LEU A 140 12.06 -6.93 -9.06
N ARG A 141 10.97 -6.54 -8.39
CA ARG A 141 10.91 -5.34 -7.55
C ARG A 141 11.22 -5.63 -6.07
N GLU A 142 11.08 -6.88 -5.65
CA GLU A 142 11.23 -7.35 -4.27
C GLU A 142 12.53 -6.86 -3.63
N ALA A 143 13.66 -7.20 -4.23
CA ALA A 143 14.97 -6.85 -3.68
C ALA A 143 15.18 -5.33 -3.53
N MET A 144 14.71 -4.55 -4.50
CA MET A 144 14.77 -3.08 -4.42
C MET A 144 13.87 -2.53 -3.33
N THR A 145 12.67 -3.09 -3.18
CA THR A 145 11.71 -2.65 -2.15
C THR A 145 12.19 -3.01 -0.75
N LEU A 146 12.70 -4.23 -0.54
CA LEU A 146 13.33 -4.65 0.73
C LEU A 146 14.50 -3.74 1.10
N ASN A 147 15.38 -3.45 0.13
CA ASN A 147 16.51 -2.55 0.37
C ASN A 147 16.04 -1.13 0.73
N ALA A 148 15.04 -0.60 0.03
CA ALA A 148 14.50 0.73 0.33
C ALA A 148 13.85 0.80 1.72
N LEU A 149 13.09 -0.23 2.11
CA LEU A 149 12.51 -0.33 3.46
C LEU A 149 13.59 -0.38 4.54
N LYS A 150 14.60 -1.27 4.38
CA LYS A 150 15.72 -1.37 5.31
C LYS A 150 16.44 -0.03 5.47
N GLN A 151 16.78 0.63 4.37
CA GLN A 151 17.45 1.92 4.39
C GLN A 151 16.65 2.96 5.17
N ARG A 152 15.36 3.07 4.95
CA ARG A 152 14.48 4.03 5.65
C ARG A 152 14.41 3.79 7.14
N TYR A 153 14.35 2.52 7.57
CA TYR A 153 14.41 2.18 8.99
C TYR A 153 15.74 2.56 9.63
N LEU A 154 16.87 2.32 8.94
CA LEU A 154 18.20 2.76 9.42
C LEU A 154 18.29 4.30 9.51
N GLU A 155 17.76 5.03 8.55
CA GLU A 155 17.69 6.51 8.57
C GLU A 155 16.87 7.04 9.75
N ARG A 156 15.83 6.30 10.14
CA ARG A 156 14.98 6.59 11.32
C ARG A 156 15.59 6.09 12.64
N LYS A 157 16.73 5.39 12.60
CA LYS A 157 17.37 4.74 13.77
C LYS A 157 16.49 3.66 14.40
N GLU A 158 15.70 2.99 13.59
CA GLU A 158 14.83 1.87 13.95
C GLU A 158 15.53 0.55 13.57
N ASP A 159 16.68 0.28 14.23
CA ASP A 159 17.58 -0.82 13.87
C ASP A 159 16.93 -2.21 13.96
N GLU A 160 16.03 -2.42 14.94
CA GLU A 160 15.30 -3.70 15.08
C GLU A 160 14.38 -3.95 13.88
N ALA A 161 13.68 -2.90 13.39
CA ALA A 161 12.85 -3.02 12.21
C ALA A 161 13.68 -3.27 10.93
N ALA A 162 14.84 -2.62 10.82
CA ALA A 162 15.79 -2.88 9.74
C ALA A 162 16.30 -4.33 9.73
N GLN A 163 16.62 -4.89 10.90
CA GLN A 163 17.03 -6.30 11.05
C GLN A 163 15.90 -7.27 10.67
N LYS A 164 14.66 -6.96 11.00
CA LYS A 164 13.50 -7.74 10.58
C LYS A 164 13.38 -7.82 9.05
N ILE A 165 13.58 -6.70 8.34
CA ILE A 165 13.62 -6.71 6.86
C ILE A 165 14.79 -7.55 6.33
N GLU A 166 15.96 -7.45 6.95
CA GLU A 166 17.16 -8.19 6.54
C GLU A 166 16.96 -9.71 6.49
N ARG A 167 16.06 -10.28 7.31
CA ARG A 167 15.72 -11.71 7.29
C ARG A 167 15.24 -12.19 5.92
N PHE A 168 14.67 -11.29 5.08
CA PHE A 168 14.11 -11.60 3.78
C PHE A 168 14.98 -11.18 2.58
N GLN A 169 16.20 -10.68 2.82
CA GLN A 169 17.08 -10.22 1.76
C GLN A 169 18.01 -11.32 1.19
N ASP A 170 18.21 -12.40 1.90
CA ASP A 170 19.08 -13.51 1.49
C ASP A 170 18.34 -14.86 1.60
N GLU A 171 17.63 -15.22 0.54
CA GLU A 171 16.82 -16.44 0.46
C GLU A 171 17.71 -17.72 0.50
N ALA A 172 18.98 -17.64 0.08
CA ALA A 172 19.88 -18.79 0.04
C ALA A 172 20.32 -19.21 1.44
N ASP A 173 20.72 -18.24 2.26
CA ASP A 173 21.16 -18.49 3.64
C ASP A 173 19.99 -18.46 4.65
N ARG A 174 18.92 -17.74 4.31
CA ARG A 174 17.74 -17.52 5.17
C ARG A 174 16.47 -17.81 4.37
N PRO A 175 16.16 -19.07 4.10
CA PRO A 175 15.00 -19.43 3.31
C PRO A 175 13.69 -19.04 4.01
N PHE A 176 12.72 -18.58 3.23
CA PHE A 176 11.37 -18.19 3.65
C PHE A 176 10.35 -18.60 2.60
N LYS A 177 9.05 -18.55 2.93
CA LYS A 177 7.96 -18.76 1.99
C LYS A 177 7.58 -17.45 1.33
N ARG A 178 7.47 -17.45 0.01
CA ARG A 178 6.98 -16.30 -0.76
C ARG A 178 5.53 -16.53 -1.14
N ILE A 179 4.65 -15.62 -0.74
CA ILE A 179 3.23 -15.62 -1.06
C ILE A 179 2.98 -14.39 -1.96
N SER A 180 2.38 -14.62 -3.11
CA SER A 180 1.96 -13.56 -4.03
C SER A 180 0.50 -13.21 -3.80
N GLY A 181 0.13 -11.98 -4.10
CA GLY A 181 -1.24 -11.53 -4.01
C GLY A 181 -1.61 -10.52 -5.08
N ALA A 182 -2.88 -10.54 -5.44
CA ALA A 182 -3.48 -9.59 -6.36
C ALA A 182 -4.81 -9.10 -5.79
N ALA A 183 -5.01 -7.78 -5.77
CA ALA A 183 -6.20 -7.17 -5.23
C ALA A 183 -6.86 -6.21 -6.23
N ALA A 184 -8.18 -6.24 -6.29
CA ALA A 184 -9.00 -5.24 -6.98
C ALA A 184 -9.89 -4.52 -5.97
N VAL A 185 -9.79 -3.19 -5.91
CA VAL A 185 -10.68 -2.34 -5.11
C VAL A 185 -11.58 -1.56 -6.07
N LEU A 186 -12.88 -1.82 -6.01
CA LEU A 186 -13.84 -1.41 -7.04
C LEU A 186 -15.02 -0.66 -6.43
N ASN A 187 -15.49 0.37 -7.14
CA ASN A 187 -16.80 0.92 -6.80
C ASN A 187 -17.90 -0.10 -7.20
N ASP A 188 -18.95 -0.22 -6.40
CA ASP A 188 -19.99 -1.26 -6.59
C ASP A 188 -20.59 -1.27 -7.99
N ASN A 189 -20.81 -0.10 -8.60
CA ASN A 189 -21.35 0.01 -9.95
C ASN A 189 -20.37 -0.41 -11.06
N LEU A 190 -19.12 -0.70 -10.71
CA LEU A 190 -18.06 -1.16 -11.61
C LEU A 190 -17.63 -2.61 -11.32
N PHE A 191 -18.25 -3.24 -10.33
CA PHE A 191 -18.08 -4.66 -10.04
C PHE A 191 -18.92 -5.47 -11.03
N ASP A 192 -18.29 -6.43 -11.68
CA ASP A 192 -18.93 -7.41 -12.56
C ASP A 192 -18.40 -8.80 -12.19
N GLU A 193 -19.29 -9.62 -11.63
CA GLU A 193 -18.94 -10.95 -11.14
C GLU A 193 -18.39 -11.84 -12.25
N THR A 194 -18.96 -11.75 -13.46
CA THR A 194 -18.52 -12.54 -14.62
C THR A 194 -17.11 -12.20 -15.03
N LEU A 195 -16.76 -10.89 -15.03
CA LEU A 195 -15.40 -10.46 -15.30
C LEU A 195 -14.42 -10.94 -14.21
N ILE A 196 -14.80 -10.82 -12.94
CA ILE A 196 -13.95 -11.30 -11.84
C ILE A 196 -13.74 -12.81 -11.91
N GLN A 197 -14.78 -13.58 -12.18
CA GLN A 197 -14.69 -15.04 -12.33
C GLN A 197 -13.88 -15.47 -13.56
N SER A 198 -13.75 -14.63 -14.57
CA SER A 198 -12.91 -14.87 -15.74
C SER A 198 -11.41 -14.71 -15.49
N THR A 199 -11.02 -14.24 -14.30
CA THR A 199 -9.61 -14.08 -13.95
C THR A 199 -8.87 -15.41 -13.97
N THR A 200 -7.74 -15.46 -14.65
CA THR A 200 -6.86 -16.62 -14.72
C THR A 200 -5.54 -16.39 -14.01
N THR A 201 -5.08 -17.38 -13.30
CA THR A 201 -3.78 -17.38 -12.59
C THR A 201 -2.76 -18.33 -13.21
N ALA A 202 -3.13 -19.04 -14.28
CA ALA A 202 -2.34 -20.15 -14.83
C ALA A 202 -0.94 -19.73 -15.31
N ALA A 203 -0.78 -18.49 -15.77
CA ALA A 203 0.50 -17.97 -16.22
C ALA A 203 1.35 -17.33 -15.10
N HIS A 204 0.81 -17.21 -13.89
CA HIS A 204 1.53 -16.62 -12.78
C HIS A 204 2.59 -17.57 -12.23
N PHE A 205 3.85 -17.11 -12.08
CA PHE A 205 4.99 -17.94 -11.64
C PHE A 205 4.79 -18.59 -10.26
N ASN A 206 3.96 -18.00 -9.40
CA ASN A 206 3.64 -18.47 -8.04
C ASN A 206 2.15 -18.77 -7.89
N SER A 207 1.52 -19.37 -8.90
CA SER A 207 0.07 -19.62 -8.95
C SER A 207 -0.45 -20.44 -7.77
N GLU A 208 0.34 -21.37 -7.23
CA GLU A 208 -0.03 -22.22 -6.08
C GLU A 208 -0.13 -21.40 -4.76
N ASN A 209 0.64 -20.33 -4.64
CA ASN A 209 0.67 -19.45 -3.46
C ASN A 209 0.17 -18.04 -3.80
N LEU A 210 -0.69 -17.89 -4.81
CA LEU A 210 -1.30 -16.61 -5.17
C LEU A 210 -2.64 -16.44 -4.46
N LYS A 211 -2.78 -15.34 -3.72
CA LYS A 211 -4.02 -14.95 -3.04
C LYS A 211 -4.72 -13.84 -3.82
N LEU A 212 -6.04 -13.99 -4.00
CA LEU A 212 -6.85 -13.00 -4.71
C LEU A 212 -7.82 -12.34 -3.74
N ILE A 213 -7.92 -11.02 -3.81
CA ILE A 213 -8.83 -10.20 -2.98
C ILE A 213 -9.62 -9.26 -3.89
N VAL A 214 -10.93 -9.20 -3.66
CA VAL A 214 -11.78 -8.15 -4.24
C VAL A 214 -12.47 -7.41 -3.10
N VAL A 215 -12.31 -6.10 -3.10
CA VAL A 215 -12.99 -5.20 -2.16
C VAL A 215 -13.92 -4.31 -2.96
N THR A 216 -15.18 -4.24 -2.56
CA THR A 216 -16.15 -3.35 -3.19
C THR A 216 -16.73 -2.36 -2.19
N GLY A 217 -17.20 -1.25 -2.69
CA GLY A 217 -17.89 -0.26 -1.88
C GLY A 217 -18.63 0.79 -2.71
N ALA A 218 -19.71 1.30 -2.15
CA ALA A 218 -20.46 2.38 -2.78
C ALA A 218 -19.71 3.70 -2.67
N THR A 219 -19.74 4.51 -3.74
CA THR A 219 -19.21 5.88 -3.74
C THR A 219 -17.77 6.02 -3.22
N LEU A 220 -16.90 5.07 -3.56
CA LEU A 220 -15.53 5.03 -3.03
C LEU A 220 -14.74 6.32 -3.27
N MET A 221 -14.85 6.96 -4.45
CA MET A 221 -14.12 8.19 -4.70
C MET A 221 -14.58 9.35 -3.80
N ALA A 222 -15.88 9.41 -3.46
CA ALA A 222 -16.40 10.38 -2.49
C ALA A 222 -15.87 10.10 -1.08
N LEU A 223 -15.84 8.83 -0.66
CA LEU A 223 -15.25 8.40 0.60
C LEU A 223 -13.76 8.78 0.68
N VAL A 224 -13.00 8.50 -0.37
CA VAL A 224 -11.57 8.85 -0.45
C VAL A 224 -11.37 10.35 -0.27
N ASN A 225 -12.10 11.18 -1.01
CA ASN A 225 -11.96 12.63 -0.90
C ASN A 225 -12.33 13.13 0.50
N ALA A 226 -13.43 12.63 1.08
CA ALA A 226 -13.83 12.97 2.46
C ALA A 226 -12.79 12.54 3.49
N LEU A 227 -12.12 11.39 3.27
CA LEU A 227 -11.08 10.90 4.17
C LEU A 227 -9.83 11.82 4.12
N TYR A 228 -9.37 12.20 2.93
CA TYR A 228 -8.25 13.15 2.77
C TYR A 228 -8.57 14.52 3.38
N GLU A 229 -9.79 15.03 3.13
CA GLU A 229 -10.23 16.30 3.69
C GLU A 229 -10.24 16.28 5.22
N ARG A 230 -10.82 15.22 5.81
CA ARG A 230 -10.84 15.03 7.26
C ARG A 230 -9.44 14.84 7.83
N ALA A 231 -8.60 14.06 7.16
CA ALA A 231 -7.21 13.84 7.54
C ALA A 231 -6.39 15.13 7.59
N ALA A 232 -6.68 16.11 6.72
CA ALA A 232 -6.05 17.43 6.77
C ALA A 232 -6.65 18.31 7.86
N ASN A 233 -7.97 18.38 7.96
CA ASN A 233 -8.66 19.31 8.87
C ASN A 233 -8.52 18.94 10.36
N GLU A 234 -8.27 17.66 10.64
CA GLU A 234 -8.08 17.15 12.01
C GLU A 234 -6.57 16.95 12.36
N ALA A 235 -5.66 17.61 11.62
CA ALA A 235 -4.21 17.48 11.80
C ALA A 235 -3.66 18.38 12.94
#